data_d1a0137b6eefea62b90f8191eb7aaf4f
#
_entry.id   d1a0137b6eefea62b90f8191eb7aaf4f
#
_cell.length_a   1.000
_cell.length_b   1.000
_cell.length_c   1.000
_cell.angle_alpha   90.00
_cell.angle_beta   90.00
_cell.angle_gamma   90.00
#
_symmetry.space_group_name_H-M   'P 1'
#
loop_
_entity.id
_entity.type
_entity.pdbx_description
1 polymer ?
#
loop_
_entity_poly.entity_id
_entity_poly.type
_entity_poly.pdbx_seq_one_letter_code
_entity_poly.pdbx_strand_id
1 'polypeptide(L)'
;MKMGDSVIEDVEVISSGSLGLDIALGVGGYPRGRVIEIYGPESSGKTTLTLHAIAEAQKNGGIAAFIDAEHAFDRFYAQKLGVDIDNLIISQPDHGEQALEIADNLIRSGAIDIVIVDSVAALTPKSEIEGEMGDSKMGLHARLMSQALRKLTSTISKTNCTVIFINQLREKIGVMFGNPETTTGGNALKFYASVRLDIRRSTQIKDTDGTVQGNKTRVKVVKNKVAPPFKTAEFDIMYGEGISKIGEILDLGVAYEIVKKSGSWFSYGDTKLGQGRDAVKALLLDNPELSEELEGKIREAIDALQS
;
A
#
# COMPACT_ATOMS: atom_id res chain seq x y z
N MET A 1 12.40 15.95 -28.99
CA MET A 1 11.03 15.58 -28.62
C MET A 1 10.28 16.86 -28.30
N LYS A 2 9.24 17.19 -29.03
CA LYS A 2 8.41 18.36 -28.70
C LYS A 2 7.30 17.90 -27.76
N MET A 3 7.16 18.56 -26.62
CA MET A 3 6.17 18.19 -25.59
C MET A 3 4.72 18.27 -26.06
N GLY A 4 4.41 19.00 -27.15
CA GLY A 4 3.07 19.11 -27.70
C GLY A 4 2.65 17.98 -28.68
N ASP A 5 3.59 17.08 -29.05
CA ASP A 5 3.31 15.96 -29.96
C ASP A 5 3.17 14.61 -29.20
N SER A 6 3.32 14.62 -27.87
CA SER A 6 3.09 13.44 -27.04
C SER A 6 1.60 13.29 -26.79
N VAL A 7 1.02 12.19 -27.28
CA VAL A 7 -0.19 11.62 -26.68
C VAL A 7 0.08 11.56 -25.19
N ILE A 8 -0.76 12.16 -24.35
CA ILE A 8 -0.70 12.02 -22.91
C ILE A 8 -0.94 10.53 -22.68
N GLU A 9 0.15 9.76 -22.51
CA GLU A 9 0.04 8.37 -22.10
C GLU A 9 -0.50 8.36 -20.69
N ASP A 10 -1.65 7.72 -20.51
CA ASP A 10 -2.20 7.48 -19.17
C ASP A 10 -1.16 6.71 -18.33
N VAL A 11 -1.01 7.13 -17.10
CA VAL A 11 -0.07 6.46 -16.18
C VAL A 11 -0.58 5.06 -15.89
N GLU A 12 0.15 4.04 -16.34
CA GLU A 12 -0.17 2.65 -15.99
C GLU A 12 -0.02 2.44 -14.48
N VAL A 13 -0.96 1.71 -13.90
CA VAL A 13 -1.02 1.51 -12.45
C VAL A 13 -1.31 0.06 -12.08
N ILE A 14 -0.98 -0.28 -10.83
CA ILE A 14 -1.47 -1.47 -10.13
C ILE A 14 -2.38 -0.98 -9.01
N SER A 15 -3.62 -1.48 -8.98
CA SER A 15 -4.55 -1.14 -7.90
C SER A 15 -3.96 -1.51 -6.53
N SER A 16 -4.20 -0.66 -5.55
CA SER A 16 -3.83 -0.94 -4.15
C SER A 16 -4.73 -2.00 -3.48
N GLY A 17 -5.86 -2.34 -4.11
CA GLY A 17 -6.91 -3.16 -3.51
C GLY A 17 -7.87 -2.36 -2.62
N SER A 18 -7.63 -1.08 -2.43
CA SER A 18 -8.50 -0.12 -1.75
C SER A 18 -8.98 0.92 -2.74
N LEU A 19 -10.30 1.00 -2.95
CA LEU A 19 -10.89 2.02 -3.83
C LEU A 19 -10.56 3.42 -3.34
N GLY A 20 -10.65 3.66 -2.03
CA GLY A 20 -10.34 4.95 -1.43
C GLY A 20 -8.87 5.36 -1.62
N LEU A 21 -7.94 4.42 -1.49
CA LEU A 21 -6.52 4.71 -1.71
C LEU A 21 -6.21 4.93 -3.19
N ASP A 22 -6.80 4.15 -4.08
CA ASP A 22 -6.64 4.35 -5.53
C ASP A 22 -7.08 5.76 -5.96
N ILE A 23 -8.18 6.26 -5.38
CA ILE A 23 -8.64 7.64 -5.56
C ILE A 23 -7.63 8.64 -4.99
N ALA A 24 -7.14 8.41 -3.78
CA ALA A 24 -6.19 9.30 -3.11
C ALA A 24 -4.85 9.39 -3.85
N LEU A 25 -4.43 8.33 -4.54
CA LEU A 25 -3.25 8.30 -5.40
C LEU A 25 -3.41 9.14 -6.67
N GLY A 26 -4.62 9.46 -7.06
CA GLY A 26 -4.94 10.39 -8.16
C GLY A 26 -4.84 9.81 -9.57
N VAL A 27 -4.18 8.66 -9.72
CA VAL A 27 -4.01 7.95 -11.00
C VAL A 27 -4.66 6.56 -11.01
N GLY A 28 -5.38 6.21 -9.96
CA GLY A 28 -6.13 4.95 -9.87
C GLY A 28 -5.37 3.78 -9.27
N GLY A 29 -4.16 3.99 -8.76
CA GLY A 29 -3.35 2.95 -8.12
C GLY A 29 -1.88 3.35 -7.98
N TYR A 30 -1.04 2.37 -7.67
CA TYR A 30 0.40 2.55 -7.64
C TYR A 30 0.95 2.70 -9.05
N PRO A 31 1.71 3.78 -9.36
CA PRO A 31 2.27 3.98 -10.68
C PRO A 31 3.30 2.90 -11.02
N ARG A 32 3.21 2.35 -12.22
CA ARG A 32 4.18 1.38 -12.73
C ARG A 32 5.52 2.07 -13.05
N GLY A 33 6.59 1.31 -12.94
CA GLY A 33 7.94 1.84 -13.19
C GLY A 33 8.44 2.83 -12.16
N ARG A 34 7.91 2.79 -10.94
CA ARG A 34 8.23 3.72 -9.86
C ARG A 34 8.53 3.00 -8.54
N VAL A 35 9.30 3.70 -7.71
CA VAL A 35 9.56 3.32 -6.33
C VAL A 35 8.50 3.94 -5.42
N ILE A 36 7.93 3.11 -4.55
CA ILE A 36 6.91 3.50 -3.57
C ILE A 36 7.41 3.14 -2.18
N GLU A 37 7.23 4.01 -1.23
CA GLU A 37 7.48 3.74 0.19
C GLU A 37 6.16 3.75 0.96
N ILE A 38 5.93 2.69 1.73
CA ILE A 38 4.83 2.61 2.69
C ILE A 38 5.46 2.53 4.07
N TYR A 39 5.18 3.49 4.93
CA TYR A 39 5.73 3.52 6.27
C TYR A 39 4.66 3.82 7.33
N GLY A 40 4.93 3.40 8.53
CA GLY A 40 4.04 3.59 9.67
C GLY A 40 4.50 2.82 10.89
N PRO A 41 3.78 2.96 12.01
CA PRO A 41 4.04 2.18 13.21
C PRO A 41 3.92 0.67 12.97
N GLU A 42 4.44 -0.10 13.89
CA GLU A 42 4.22 -1.55 13.91
C GLU A 42 2.73 -1.89 13.92
N SER A 43 2.37 -2.97 13.25
CA SER A 43 0.98 -3.46 13.14
C SER A 43 -0.02 -2.43 12.59
N SER A 44 0.43 -1.44 11.81
CA SER A 44 -0.46 -0.44 11.18
C SER A 44 -1.15 -0.94 9.90
N GLY A 45 -0.78 -2.12 9.38
CA GLY A 45 -1.35 -2.69 8.17
C GLY A 45 -0.48 -2.54 6.91
N LYS A 46 0.81 -2.21 7.06
CA LYS A 46 1.75 -2.05 5.93
C LYS A 46 1.81 -3.29 5.04
N THR A 47 2.08 -4.45 5.65
CA THR A 47 2.16 -5.73 4.93
C THR A 47 0.81 -6.11 4.33
N THR A 48 -0.29 -5.94 5.06
CA THR A 48 -1.65 -6.16 4.55
C THR A 48 -1.91 -5.37 3.28
N LEU A 49 -1.58 -4.09 3.26
CA LEU A 49 -1.77 -3.23 2.10
C LEU A 49 -0.96 -3.72 0.88
N THR A 50 0.27 -4.19 1.08
CA THR A 50 1.08 -4.74 -0.02
C THR A 50 0.60 -6.09 -0.50
N LEU A 51 0.05 -6.94 0.37
CA LEU A 51 -0.55 -8.22 -0.03
C LEU A 51 -1.78 -8.00 -0.92
N HIS A 52 -2.60 -7.00 -0.63
CA HIS A 52 -3.70 -6.61 -1.52
C HIS A 52 -3.20 -6.13 -2.89
N ALA A 53 -2.11 -5.37 -2.95
CA ALA A 53 -1.51 -4.96 -4.21
C ALA A 53 -1.01 -6.15 -5.04
N ILE A 54 -0.39 -7.15 -4.39
CA ILE A 54 0.02 -8.40 -5.02
C ILE A 54 -1.20 -9.12 -5.62
N ALA A 55 -2.26 -9.28 -4.84
CA ALA A 55 -3.48 -9.94 -5.29
C ALA A 55 -4.09 -9.23 -6.51
N GLU A 56 -4.11 -7.90 -6.52
CA GLU A 56 -4.60 -7.11 -7.66
C GLU A 56 -3.69 -7.26 -8.89
N ALA A 57 -2.37 -7.28 -8.74
CA ALA A 57 -1.45 -7.52 -9.84
C ALA A 57 -1.64 -8.91 -10.45
N GLN A 58 -1.79 -9.93 -9.63
CA GLN A 58 -2.00 -11.32 -10.06
C GLN A 58 -3.36 -11.50 -10.77
N LYS A 59 -4.42 -10.82 -10.31
CA LYS A 59 -5.72 -10.82 -10.97
C LYS A 59 -5.65 -10.36 -12.43
N ASN A 60 -4.76 -9.43 -12.73
CA ASN A 60 -4.54 -8.89 -14.08
C ASN A 60 -3.45 -9.67 -14.85
N GLY A 61 -3.10 -10.86 -14.42
CA GLY A 61 -2.10 -11.72 -15.07
C GLY A 61 -0.66 -11.31 -14.79
N GLY A 62 -0.43 -10.39 -13.84
CA GLY A 62 0.91 -9.94 -13.46
C GLY A 62 1.64 -10.93 -12.56
N ILE A 63 2.97 -10.82 -12.55
CA ILE A 63 3.86 -11.63 -11.72
C ILE A 63 4.37 -10.78 -10.57
N ALA A 64 4.26 -11.30 -9.36
CA ALA A 64 4.66 -10.64 -8.13
C ALA A 64 5.82 -11.38 -7.44
N ALA A 65 6.69 -10.62 -6.79
CA ALA A 65 7.73 -11.12 -5.93
C ALA A 65 7.69 -10.42 -4.56
N PHE A 66 7.95 -11.19 -3.51
CA PHE A 66 8.00 -10.72 -2.13
C PHE A 66 9.36 -11.07 -1.53
N ILE A 67 10.13 -10.05 -1.18
CA ILE A 67 11.40 -10.18 -0.48
C ILE A 67 11.15 -10.00 1.00
N ASP A 68 11.12 -11.13 1.72
CA ASP A 68 10.80 -11.21 3.14
C ASP A 68 12.08 -11.13 3.99
N ALA A 69 12.57 -9.91 4.18
CA ALA A 69 13.77 -9.65 4.99
C ALA A 69 13.51 -9.79 6.49
N GLU A 70 12.26 -9.76 6.93
CA GLU A 70 11.87 -9.96 8.32
C GLU A 70 11.65 -11.44 8.67
N HIS A 71 11.62 -12.34 7.68
CA HIS A 71 11.32 -13.77 7.86
C HIS A 71 9.97 -14.03 8.54
N ALA A 72 8.97 -13.23 8.20
CA ALA A 72 7.65 -13.19 8.86
C ALA A 72 6.46 -13.35 7.90
N PHE A 73 6.70 -13.81 6.67
CA PHE A 73 5.63 -13.98 5.69
C PHE A 73 4.63 -15.05 6.11
N ASP A 74 3.37 -14.65 6.23
CA ASP A 74 2.25 -15.54 6.53
C ASP A 74 1.50 -15.91 5.25
N ARG A 75 1.75 -17.13 4.76
CA ARG A 75 1.13 -17.64 3.53
C ARG A 75 -0.39 -17.82 3.66
N PHE A 76 -0.88 -18.18 4.84
CA PHE A 76 -2.31 -18.41 5.06
C PHE A 76 -3.07 -17.09 5.05
N TYR A 77 -2.50 -16.08 5.68
CA TYR A 77 -3.05 -14.73 5.63
C TYR A 77 -3.03 -14.17 4.21
N ALA A 78 -1.92 -14.32 3.50
CA ALA A 78 -1.81 -13.89 2.10
C ALA A 78 -2.89 -14.53 1.21
N GLN A 79 -3.12 -15.86 1.35
CA GLN A 79 -4.18 -16.56 0.63
C GLN A 79 -5.58 -15.99 0.94
N LYS A 80 -5.87 -15.70 2.21
CA LYS A 80 -7.15 -15.11 2.60
C LYS A 80 -7.39 -13.74 1.97
N LEU A 81 -6.34 -13.00 1.70
CA LEU A 81 -6.41 -11.70 1.02
C LEU A 81 -6.50 -11.81 -0.51
N GLY A 82 -6.47 -13.03 -1.04
CA GLY A 82 -6.60 -13.29 -2.47
C GLY A 82 -5.26 -13.47 -3.21
N VAL A 83 -4.15 -13.56 -2.50
CA VAL A 83 -2.83 -13.83 -3.11
C VAL A 83 -2.77 -15.29 -3.57
N ASP A 84 -2.44 -15.50 -4.83
CA ASP A 84 -2.06 -16.81 -5.37
C ASP A 84 -0.62 -17.11 -4.93
N ILE A 85 -0.50 -17.88 -3.86
CA ILE A 85 0.82 -18.20 -3.29
C ILE A 85 1.62 -19.20 -4.12
N ASP A 86 0.96 -20.00 -4.96
CA ASP A 86 1.66 -20.97 -5.83
C ASP A 86 2.41 -20.26 -6.96
N ASN A 87 1.95 -19.07 -7.34
CA ASN A 87 2.56 -18.22 -8.37
C ASN A 87 3.29 -16.99 -7.79
N LEU A 88 3.44 -16.91 -6.48
CA LEU A 88 4.19 -15.84 -5.83
C LEU A 88 5.67 -16.24 -5.67
N ILE A 89 6.56 -15.39 -6.15
CA ILE A 89 8.00 -15.56 -5.92
C ILE A 89 8.32 -15.01 -4.53
N ILE A 90 8.86 -15.85 -3.65
CA ILE A 90 9.27 -15.45 -2.30
C ILE A 90 10.76 -15.69 -2.14
N SER A 91 11.46 -14.72 -1.54
CA SER A 91 12.85 -14.83 -1.13
C SER A 91 13.04 -14.36 0.30
N GLN A 92 13.84 -15.08 1.07
CA GLN A 92 14.21 -14.75 2.44
C GLN A 92 15.73 -14.55 2.52
N PRO A 93 16.24 -13.34 2.25
CA PRO A 93 17.66 -13.05 2.23
C PRO A 93 18.28 -13.04 3.63
N ASP A 94 19.58 -13.30 3.71
CA ASP A 94 20.33 -13.31 4.96
C ASP A 94 20.80 -11.91 5.39
N HIS A 95 20.98 -11.00 4.43
CA HIS A 95 21.46 -9.63 4.67
C HIS A 95 20.96 -8.65 3.60
N GLY A 96 21.16 -7.36 3.84
CA GLY A 96 20.63 -6.30 3.00
C GLY A 96 21.15 -6.30 1.56
N GLU A 97 22.44 -6.53 1.36
CA GLU A 97 23.04 -6.59 0.01
C GLU A 97 22.43 -7.72 -0.81
N GLN A 98 22.24 -8.91 -0.22
CA GLN A 98 21.60 -10.03 -0.89
C GLN A 98 20.14 -9.71 -1.28
N ALA A 99 19.37 -9.12 -0.37
CA ALA A 99 18.00 -8.71 -0.64
C ALA A 99 17.90 -7.75 -1.84
N LEU A 100 18.78 -6.75 -1.88
CA LEU A 100 18.78 -5.74 -2.93
C LEU A 100 19.32 -6.27 -4.26
N GLU A 101 20.25 -7.20 -4.25
CA GLU A 101 20.72 -7.92 -5.45
C GLU A 101 19.62 -8.82 -6.03
N ILE A 102 18.87 -9.53 -5.19
CA ILE A 102 17.72 -10.33 -5.62
C ILE A 102 16.68 -9.42 -6.26
N ALA A 103 16.37 -8.28 -5.63
CA ALA A 103 15.45 -7.29 -6.19
C ALA A 103 15.94 -6.79 -7.56
N ASP A 104 17.22 -6.44 -7.69
CA ASP A 104 17.82 -5.98 -8.95
C ASP A 104 17.68 -7.03 -10.06
N ASN A 105 17.97 -8.28 -9.77
CA ASN A 105 17.85 -9.37 -10.73
C ASN A 105 16.40 -9.62 -11.17
N LEU A 106 15.46 -9.62 -10.23
CA LEU A 106 14.05 -9.76 -10.53
C LEU A 106 13.52 -8.61 -11.42
N ILE A 107 13.87 -7.38 -11.10
CA ILE A 107 13.49 -6.21 -11.87
C ILE A 107 14.10 -6.23 -13.27
N ARG A 108 15.39 -6.58 -13.39
CA ARG A 108 16.12 -6.67 -14.67
C ARG A 108 15.53 -7.70 -15.62
N SER A 109 14.93 -8.76 -15.10
CA SER A 109 14.33 -9.80 -15.92
C SER A 109 13.24 -9.26 -16.85
N GLY A 110 12.62 -8.12 -16.50
CA GLY A 110 11.51 -7.56 -17.23
C GLY A 110 10.20 -8.35 -17.11
N ALA A 111 10.20 -9.45 -16.36
CA ALA A 111 9.05 -10.35 -16.22
C ALA A 111 8.21 -10.08 -14.97
N ILE A 112 8.70 -9.26 -14.05
CA ILE A 112 8.05 -9.01 -12.76
C ILE A 112 7.31 -7.67 -12.81
N ASP A 113 6.04 -7.67 -12.44
CA ASP A 113 5.19 -6.48 -12.42
C ASP A 113 5.28 -5.70 -11.12
N ILE A 114 5.41 -6.42 -10.00
CA ILE A 114 5.50 -5.83 -8.67
C ILE A 114 6.48 -6.60 -7.78
N VAL A 115 7.35 -5.85 -7.10
CA VAL A 115 8.28 -6.37 -6.07
C VAL A 115 7.99 -5.67 -4.76
N ILE A 116 7.79 -6.45 -3.70
CA ILE A 116 7.68 -5.95 -2.33
C ILE A 116 8.96 -6.26 -1.57
N VAL A 117 9.49 -5.28 -0.85
CA VAL A 117 10.60 -5.46 0.10
C VAL A 117 10.09 -5.18 1.51
N ASP A 118 9.97 -6.21 2.32
CA ASP A 118 9.47 -6.13 3.69
C ASP A 118 10.53 -6.61 4.68
N SER A 119 11.17 -5.77 5.41
CA SER A 119 11.11 -4.31 5.40
C SER A 119 12.51 -3.70 5.28
N VAL A 120 12.59 -2.41 4.97
CA VAL A 120 13.86 -1.66 4.92
C VAL A 120 14.62 -1.77 6.24
N ALA A 121 13.91 -1.75 7.37
CA ALA A 121 14.52 -1.87 8.70
C ALA A 121 15.29 -3.18 8.91
N ALA A 122 14.93 -4.24 8.22
CA ALA A 122 15.56 -5.57 8.28
C ALA A 122 16.70 -5.76 7.27
N LEU A 123 16.97 -4.79 6.40
CA LEU A 123 18.06 -4.82 5.42
C LEU A 123 19.40 -4.51 6.10
N THR A 124 19.85 -5.39 6.99
CA THR A 124 21.10 -5.23 7.72
C THR A 124 22.27 -5.43 6.78
N PRO A 125 23.26 -4.49 6.74
CA PRO A 125 24.47 -4.68 5.96
C PRO A 125 25.24 -5.93 6.40
N LYS A 126 25.78 -6.68 5.43
CA LYS A 126 26.56 -7.91 5.69
C LYS A 126 27.71 -7.66 6.67
N SER A 127 28.43 -6.56 6.48
CA SER A 127 29.55 -6.19 7.35
C SER A 127 29.14 -5.87 8.80
N GLU A 128 27.88 -5.54 9.03
CA GLU A 128 27.33 -5.36 10.38
C GLU A 128 27.05 -6.71 11.04
N ILE A 129 26.55 -7.68 10.27
CA ILE A 129 26.27 -9.04 10.74
C ILE A 129 27.59 -9.79 11.07
N GLU A 130 28.63 -9.62 10.24
CA GLU A 130 29.93 -10.25 10.41
C GLU A 130 30.83 -9.56 11.43
N GLY A 131 30.44 -8.38 11.92
CA GLY A 131 31.17 -7.62 12.94
C GLY A 131 31.03 -8.22 14.33
N GLU A 132 31.88 -7.75 15.27
CA GLU A 132 31.79 -8.15 16.67
C GLU A 132 30.61 -7.44 17.37
N MET A 133 30.08 -8.07 18.42
CA MET A 133 29.04 -7.49 19.27
C MET A 133 29.55 -6.19 19.91
N GLY A 134 28.81 -5.08 19.65
CA GLY A 134 29.16 -3.76 20.16
C GLY A 134 29.91 -2.86 19.16
N ASP A 135 30.30 -3.36 17.98
CA ASP A 135 30.87 -2.53 16.95
C ASP A 135 29.87 -1.48 16.44
N SER A 136 30.24 -0.22 16.56
CA SER A 136 29.42 0.89 16.03
C SER A 136 29.72 1.09 14.55
N LYS A 137 28.80 0.71 13.67
CA LYS A 137 28.91 0.90 12.22
C LYS A 137 27.87 1.90 11.71
N MET A 138 27.90 3.11 12.28
CA MET A 138 26.97 4.17 11.91
C MET A 138 26.96 4.48 10.42
N GLY A 139 25.76 4.64 9.86
CA GLY A 139 25.57 5.09 8.48
C GLY A 139 25.71 4.01 7.40
N LEU A 140 26.10 2.78 7.72
CA LEU A 140 26.23 1.70 6.72
C LEU A 140 24.88 1.38 6.05
N HIS A 141 23.81 1.29 6.82
CA HIS A 141 22.47 1.04 6.31
C HIS A 141 21.99 2.15 5.36
N ALA A 142 22.19 3.41 5.72
CA ALA A 142 21.86 4.54 4.86
C ALA A 142 22.70 4.56 3.57
N ARG A 143 23.98 4.19 3.65
CA ARG A 143 24.87 4.09 2.49
C ARG A 143 24.43 2.96 1.55
N LEU A 144 24.06 1.79 2.10
CA LEU A 144 23.55 0.66 1.34
C LEU A 144 22.27 1.05 0.58
N MET A 145 21.32 1.69 1.23
CA MET A 145 20.08 2.14 0.61
C MET A 145 20.34 3.18 -0.49
N SER A 146 21.22 4.14 -0.25
CA SER A 146 21.58 5.15 -1.25
C SER A 146 22.21 4.54 -2.50
N GLN A 147 23.11 3.60 -2.34
CA GLN A 147 23.76 2.89 -3.44
C GLN A 147 22.75 2.04 -4.24
N ALA A 148 21.93 1.27 -3.53
CA ALA A 148 20.94 0.40 -4.15
C ALA A 148 19.90 1.19 -4.95
N LEU A 149 19.29 2.21 -4.37
CA LEU A 149 18.27 3.01 -5.03
C LEU A 149 18.81 3.76 -6.25
N ARG A 150 20.04 4.23 -6.19
CA ARG A 150 20.71 4.85 -7.35
C ARG A 150 20.82 3.88 -8.52
N LYS A 151 21.13 2.61 -8.23
CA LYS A 151 21.23 1.56 -9.23
C LYS A 151 19.86 1.09 -9.74
N LEU A 152 18.91 0.85 -8.82
CA LEU A 152 17.61 0.26 -9.11
C LEU A 152 16.68 1.20 -9.89
N THR A 153 16.69 2.51 -9.59
CA THR A 153 15.69 3.46 -10.12
C THR A 153 15.66 3.47 -11.65
N SER A 154 16.81 3.43 -12.31
CA SER A 154 16.90 3.39 -13.77
C SER A 154 16.31 2.10 -14.35
N THR A 155 16.59 0.96 -13.73
CA THR A 155 16.09 -0.34 -14.18
C THR A 155 14.58 -0.47 -13.95
N ILE A 156 14.10 -0.01 -12.80
CA ILE A 156 12.66 0.03 -12.43
C ILE A 156 11.86 0.79 -13.49
N SER A 157 12.32 1.97 -13.89
CA SER A 157 11.66 2.77 -14.92
C SER A 157 11.62 2.08 -16.30
N LYS A 158 12.75 1.45 -16.69
CA LYS A 158 12.87 0.78 -18.00
C LYS A 158 12.04 -0.49 -18.12
N THR A 159 11.88 -1.24 -17.03
CA THR A 159 11.15 -2.50 -17.02
C THR A 159 9.69 -2.35 -16.62
N ASN A 160 9.25 -1.14 -16.35
CA ASN A 160 7.88 -0.83 -15.92
C ASN A 160 7.43 -1.64 -14.68
N CYS A 161 8.38 -1.98 -13.80
CA CYS A 161 8.13 -2.72 -12.58
C CYS A 161 7.79 -1.75 -11.43
N THR A 162 6.78 -2.07 -10.65
CA THR A 162 6.47 -1.34 -9.42
C THR A 162 7.23 -1.95 -8.25
N VAL A 163 7.98 -1.15 -7.51
CA VAL A 163 8.71 -1.61 -6.33
C VAL A 163 8.24 -0.87 -5.10
N ILE A 164 7.72 -1.64 -4.13
CA ILE A 164 7.22 -1.10 -2.86
C ILE A 164 8.17 -1.50 -1.74
N PHE A 165 8.73 -0.50 -1.07
CA PHE A 165 9.51 -0.67 0.15
C PHE A 165 8.61 -0.40 1.36
N ILE A 166 8.48 -1.39 2.23
CA ILE A 166 7.87 -1.22 3.53
C ILE A 166 8.92 -0.70 4.50
N ASN A 167 8.59 0.34 5.26
CA ASN A 167 9.53 0.94 6.21
C ASN A 167 8.89 1.12 7.59
N GLN A 168 9.73 1.18 8.60
CA GLN A 168 9.31 1.39 9.98
C GLN A 168 9.63 2.83 10.41
N LEU A 169 8.86 3.32 11.37
CA LEU A 169 9.13 4.58 12.04
C LEU A 169 10.09 4.35 13.23
N ARG A 170 10.93 5.33 13.43
CA ARG A 170 11.82 5.46 14.60
C ARG A 170 11.66 6.88 15.14
N GLU A 171 11.91 7.04 16.41
CA GLU A 171 11.96 8.35 17.04
C GLU A 171 13.40 8.83 17.14
N LYS A 172 13.63 10.08 16.75
CA LYS A 172 14.92 10.75 16.95
C LYS A 172 15.03 11.19 18.37
N ILE A 173 16.07 10.73 19.07
CA ILE A 173 16.37 11.14 20.44
C ILE A 173 16.80 12.61 20.44
N GLY A 174 16.27 13.41 21.38
CA GLY A 174 16.69 14.79 21.60
C GLY A 174 16.02 15.86 20.71
N VAL A 175 14.99 15.50 19.95
CA VAL A 175 14.20 16.50 19.22
C VAL A 175 13.17 17.11 20.16
N MET A 176 13.45 18.34 20.64
CA MET A 176 12.55 19.08 21.54
C MET A 176 11.43 19.83 20.77
N PHE A 177 11.64 20.14 19.50
CA PHE A 177 10.68 20.87 18.65
C PHE A 177 10.57 20.20 17.27
N GLY A 178 9.35 20.16 16.72
CA GLY A 178 9.07 19.55 15.43
C GLY A 178 8.68 18.07 15.54
N ASN A 179 8.67 17.35 14.40
CA ASN A 179 8.32 15.94 14.35
C ASN A 179 9.55 15.06 14.63
N PRO A 180 9.58 14.30 15.76
CA PRO A 180 10.68 13.39 16.08
C PRO A 180 10.70 12.14 15.20
N GLU A 181 9.58 11.80 14.55
CA GLU A 181 9.47 10.58 13.76
C GLU A 181 10.33 10.62 12.50
N THR A 182 11.03 9.52 12.24
CA THR A 182 11.81 9.31 11.02
C THR A 182 11.72 7.87 10.57
N THR A 183 11.96 7.63 9.29
CA THR A 183 12.03 6.28 8.73
C THR A 183 13.46 5.74 8.79
N THR A 184 13.61 4.41 8.76
CA THR A 184 14.92 3.75 8.74
C THR A 184 15.57 3.85 7.36
N GLY A 185 16.89 3.60 7.28
CA GLY A 185 17.62 3.58 6.00
C GLY A 185 18.05 4.94 5.45
N GLY A 186 18.02 5.98 6.27
CA GLY A 186 18.44 7.34 5.90
C GLY A 186 17.45 8.07 5.01
N ASN A 187 17.95 8.99 4.14
CA ASN A 187 17.11 9.86 3.34
C ASN A 187 16.93 9.42 1.88
N ALA A 188 17.62 8.37 1.44
CA ALA A 188 17.62 7.98 0.03
C ALA A 188 16.23 7.63 -0.47
N LEU A 189 15.48 6.84 0.29
CA LEU A 189 14.14 6.42 -0.09
C LEU A 189 13.15 7.60 -0.12
N LYS A 190 13.29 8.57 0.78
CA LYS A 190 12.51 9.82 0.73
C LYS A 190 12.73 10.61 -0.55
N PHE A 191 13.94 10.53 -1.10
CA PHE A 191 14.30 11.21 -2.35
C PHE A 191 13.84 10.42 -3.58
N TYR A 192 14.15 9.12 -3.65
CA TYR A 192 13.90 8.30 -4.82
C TYR A 192 12.45 7.83 -4.96
N ALA A 193 11.69 7.70 -3.87
CA ALA A 193 10.29 7.30 -3.95
C ALA A 193 9.46 8.34 -4.70
N SER A 194 8.68 7.89 -5.67
CA SER A 194 7.70 8.71 -6.38
C SER A 194 6.41 8.91 -5.57
N VAL A 195 6.07 7.92 -4.75
CA VAL A 195 4.91 7.95 -3.84
C VAL A 195 5.38 7.52 -2.46
N ARG A 196 4.94 8.24 -1.44
CA ARG A 196 5.17 7.89 -0.03
C ARG A 196 3.85 7.92 0.71
N LEU A 197 3.55 6.83 1.40
CA LEU A 197 2.32 6.63 2.15
C LEU A 197 2.63 6.49 3.65
N ASP A 198 1.97 7.31 4.46
CA ASP A 198 1.95 7.20 5.92
C ASP A 198 0.67 6.47 6.33
N ILE A 199 0.81 5.24 6.86
CA ILE A 199 -0.31 4.40 7.29
C ILE A 199 -0.39 4.34 8.81
N ARG A 200 -1.58 4.63 9.36
CA ARG A 200 -1.84 4.68 10.81
C ARG A 200 -3.15 3.97 11.14
N ARG A 201 -3.14 3.22 12.25
CA ARG A 201 -4.40 2.81 12.90
C ARG A 201 -5.01 4.01 13.61
N SER A 202 -6.33 4.15 13.54
CA SER A 202 -7.05 5.17 14.31
C SER A 202 -7.88 4.55 15.44
N THR A 203 -8.92 3.80 15.12
CA THR A 203 -9.88 3.28 16.09
C THR A 203 -10.03 1.77 15.95
N GLN A 204 -10.17 1.07 17.07
CA GLN A 204 -10.52 -0.34 17.05
C GLN A 204 -11.97 -0.55 16.64
N ILE A 205 -12.22 -1.55 15.81
CA ILE A 205 -13.55 -2.01 15.46
C ILE A 205 -13.88 -3.19 16.36
N LYS A 206 -14.95 -3.06 17.13
CA LYS A 206 -15.38 -4.06 18.12
C LYS A 206 -16.73 -4.63 17.74
N ASP A 207 -16.90 -5.87 18.03
CA ASP A 207 -18.18 -6.58 17.99
C ASP A 207 -19.09 -6.12 19.16
N THR A 208 -20.34 -6.59 19.16
CA THR A 208 -21.34 -6.30 20.19
C THR A 208 -20.96 -6.80 21.59
N ASP A 209 -20.14 -7.83 21.68
CA ASP A 209 -19.57 -8.37 22.93
C ASP A 209 -18.27 -7.66 23.38
N GLY A 210 -17.79 -6.68 22.59
CA GLY A 210 -16.58 -5.94 22.87
C GLY A 210 -15.29 -6.56 22.30
N THR A 211 -15.39 -7.69 21.61
CA THR A 211 -14.25 -8.34 20.95
C THR A 211 -13.75 -7.50 19.78
N VAL A 212 -12.43 -7.27 19.71
CA VAL A 212 -11.81 -6.51 18.64
C VAL A 212 -11.78 -7.33 17.36
N GLN A 213 -12.46 -6.85 16.32
CA GLN A 213 -12.56 -7.50 15.01
C GLN A 213 -11.61 -6.90 13.96
N GLY A 214 -11.11 -5.71 14.20
CA GLY A 214 -10.25 -5.02 13.25
C GLY A 214 -9.89 -3.61 13.71
N ASN A 215 -9.34 -2.84 12.77
CA ASN A 215 -8.98 -1.44 13.01
C ASN A 215 -9.41 -0.56 11.86
N LYS A 216 -9.92 0.61 12.16
CA LYS A 216 -10.01 1.70 11.21
C LYS A 216 -8.61 2.22 10.91
N THR A 217 -8.28 2.29 9.63
CA THR A 217 -6.93 2.61 9.16
C THR A 217 -7.00 3.85 8.27
N ARG A 218 -6.02 4.71 8.46
CA ARG A 218 -5.86 5.94 7.69
C ARG A 218 -4.54 5.91 6.94
N VAL A 219 -4.58 6.17 5.64
CA VAL A 219 -3.41 6.29 4.77
C VAL A 219 -3.35 7.70 4.20
N LYS A 220 -2.28 8.42 4.48
CA LYS A 220 -2.00 9.74 3.92
C LYS A 220 -0.95 9.64 2.83
N VAL A 221 -1.23 10.20 1.67
CA VAL A 221 -0.27 10.35 0.57
C VAL A 221 0.60 11.56 0.86
N VAL A 222 1.77 11.35 1.45
CA VAL A 222 2.67 12.45 1.90
C VAL A 222 3.59 12.95 0.81
N LYS A 223 3.83 12.14 -0.23
CA LYS A 223 4.57 12.51 -1.44
C LYS A 223 3.93 11.82 -2.64
N ASN A 224 3.77 12.56 -3.73
CA ASN A 224 3.25 12.03 -4.97
C ASN A 224 3.83 12.82 -6.15
N LYS A 225 4.53 12.13 -7.05
CA LYS A 225 5.11 12.74 -8.26
C LYS A 225 4.21 12.60 -9.51
N VAL A 226 3.11 11.84 -9.41
CA VAL A 226 2.21 11.57 -10.54
C VAL A 226 0.85 12.24 -10.41
N ALA A 227 0.53 12.79 -9.24
CA ALA A 227 -0.69 13.54 -8.95
C ALA A 227 -0.50 14.46 -7.74
N PRO A 228 -1.44 15.38 -7.42
CA PRO A 228 -1.35 16.20 -6.23
C PRO A 228 -1.29 15.38 -4.94
N PRO A 229 -0.33 15.67 -4.03
CA PRO A 229 -0.17 14.95 -2.78
C PRO A 229 -1.16 15.39 -1.70
N PHE A 230 -1.02 14.81 -0.49
CA PHE A 230 -1.71 15.10 0.77
C PHE A 230 -3.16 14.65 0.85
N LYS A 231 -3.65 13.93 -0.14
CA LYS A 231 -4.94 13.24 -0.02
C LYS A 231 -4.85 12.09 0.98
N THR A 232 -5.98 11.77 1.59
CA THR A 232 -6.09 10.73 2.62
C THR A 232 -7.19 9.75 2.24
N ALA A 233 -6.93 8.46 2.46
CA ALA A 233 -7.92 7.40 2.41
C ALA A 233 -8.12 6.82 3.81
N GLU A 234 -9.35 6.44 4.12
CA GLU A 234 -9.70 5.71 5.34
C GLU A 234 -10.48 4.46 4.97
N PHE A 235 -10.12 3.35 5.58
CA PHE A 235 -10.80 2.07 5.41
C PHE A 235 -10.61 1.18 6.64
N ASP A 236 -11.45 0.17 6.74
CA ASP A 236 -11.35 -0.82 7.80
C ASP A 236 -10.45 -1.96 7.36
N ILE A 237 -9.51 -2.36 8.22
CA ILE A 237 -8.78 -3.63 8.10
C ILE A 237 -9.36 -4.59 9.12
N MET A 238 -10.02 -5.64 8.65
CA MET A 238 -10.62 -6.68 9.47
C MET A 238 -9.61 -7.81 9.69
N TYR A 239 -9.53 -8.34 10.90
CA TYR A 239 -8.60 -9.42 11.23
C TYR A 239 -8.94 -10.69 10.43
N GLY A 240 -7.92 -11.24 9.77
CA GLY A 240 -8.05 -12.43 8.93
C GLY A 240 -8.73 -12.22 7.58
N GLU A 241 -9.24 -11.02 7.29
CA GLU A 241 -9.96 -10.71 6.04
C GLU A 241 -9.30 -9.60 5.23
N GLY A 242 -8.51 -8.75 5.88
CA GLY A 242 -7.87 -7.59 5.27
C GLY A 242 -8.80 -6.39 5.10
N ILE A 243 -8.61 -5.62 4.03
CA ILE A 243 -9.38 -4.41 3.75
C ILE A 243 -10.83 -4.76 3.45
N SER A 244 -11.78 -4.13 4.18
CA SER A 244 -13.21 -4.27 3.96
C SER A 244 -13.65 -3.48 2.72
N LYS A 245 -13.72 -4.12 1.57
CA LYS A 245 -14.17 -3.49 0.32
C LYS A 245 -15.62 -3.00 0.41
N ILE A 246 -16.49 -3.80 1.01
CA ILE A 246 -17.90 -3.42 1.20
C ILE A 246 -18.03 -2.19 2.11
N GLY A 247 -17.22 -2.12 3.16
CA GLY A 247 -17.16 -0.93 4.01
C GLY A 247 -16.73 0.31 3.25
N GLU A 248 -15.74 0.21 2.36
CA GLU A 248 -15.32 1.32 1.50
C GLU A 248 -16.40 1.76 0.51
N ILE A 249 -17.09 0.82 -0.13
CA ILE A 249 -18.20 1.12 -1.06
C ILE A 249 -19.29 1.91 -0.33
N LEU A 250 -19.66 1.50 0.87
CA LEU A 250 -20.65 2.21 1.66
C LEU A 250 -20.18 3.62 2.05
N ASP A 251 -18.98 3.72 2.60
CA ASP A 251 -18.43 5.00 3.09
C ASP A 251 -18.22 6.01 1.93
N LEU A 252 -17.67 5.53 0.81
CA LEU A 252 -17.52 6.36 -0.40
C LEU A 252 -18.86 6.66 -1.06
N GLY A 253 -19.81 5.72 -1.08
CA GLY A 253 -21.16 5.96 -1.55
C GLY A 253 -21.83 7.11 -0.82
N VAL A 254 -21.63 7.21 0.49
CA VAL A 254 -22.12 8.34 1.29
C VAL A 254 -21.33 9.62 0.99
N ALA A 255 -19.99 9.52 0.91
CA ALA A 255 -19.14 10.68 0.64
C ALA A 255 -19.42 11.35 -0.72
N TYR A 256 -19.76 10.55 -1.73
CA TYR A 256 -20.11 11.02 -3.08
C TYR A 256 -21.61 11.20 -3.29
N GLU A 257 -22.40 11.20 -2.22
CA GLU A 257 -23.86 11.44 -2.22
C GLU A 257 -24.68 10.45 -3.08
N ILE A 258 -24.11 9.29 -3.41
CA ILE A 258 -24.76 8.19 -4.11
C ILE A 258 -25.70 7.46 -3.15
N VAL A 259 -25.21 7.19 -1.94
CA VAL A 259 -25.98 6.66 -0.82
C VAL A 259 -26.33 7.79 0.11
N LYS A 260 -27.62 7.98 0.38
CA LYS A 260 -28.12 8.99 1.32
C LYS A 260 -28.09 8.43 2.74
N LYS A 261 -27.55 9.20 3.67
CA LYS A 261 -27.55 8.90 5.10
C LYS A 261 -28.38 9.94 5.84
N SER A 262 -29.41 9.48 6.55
CA SER A 262 -30.26 10.30 7.41
C SER A 262 -30.31 9.71 8.81
N GLY A 263 -29.60 10.32 9.76
CA GLY A 263 -29.39 9.74 11.08
C GLY A 263 -28.67 8.40 10.97
N SER A 264 -29.30 7.34 11.46
CA SER A 264 -28.79 5.96 11.34
C SER A 264 -29.24 5.19 10.09
N TRP A 265 -30.13 5.80 9.28
CA TRP A 265 -30.70 5.17 8.10
C TRP A 265 -29.90 5.46 6.84
N PHE A 266 -29.74 4.44 6.00
CA PHE A 266 -29.12 4.54 4.69
C PHE A 266 -30.13 4.19 3.60
N SER A 267 -30.09 4.91 2.48
CA SER A 267 -30.94 4.66 1.32
C SER A 267 -30.19 4.89 0.01
N TYR A 268 -30.61 4.17 -1.00
CA TYR A 268 -30.13 4.30 -2.37
C TYR A 268 -31.33 4.45 -3.31
N GLY A 269 -31.43 5.59 -4.01
CA GLY A 269 -32.65 5.97 -4.70
C GLY A 269 -33.82 6.04 -3.71
N ASP A 270 -34.91 5.33 -4.04
CA ASP A 270 -36.10 5.23 -3.19
C ASP A 270 -36.05 4.02 -2.24
N THR A 271 -35.00 3.20 -2.31
CA THR A 271 -34.87 1.97 -1.54
C THR A 271 -34.11 2.21 -0.25
N LYS A 272 -34.71 1.81 0.89
CA LYS A 272 -34.02 1.77 2.17
C LYS A 272 -33.05 0.60 2.22
N LEU A 273 -31.78 0.86 2.49
CA LEU A 273 -30.75 -0.19 2.61
C LEU A 273 -30.71 -0.79 4.02
N GLY A 274 -30.97 -0.01 5.04
CA GLY A 274 -30.99 -0.48 6.42
C GLY A 274 -30.67 0.62 7.44
N GLN A 275 -30.75 0.21 8.71
CA GLN A 275 -30.40 1.07 9.84
C GLN A 275 -29.06 0.61 10.44
N GLY A 276 -28.11 1.52 10.50
CA GLY A 276 -26.76 1.27 10.98
C GLY A 276 -25.82 0.73 9.88
N ARG A 277 -24.53 1.04 10.05
CA ARG A 277 -23.50 0.70 9.07
C ARG A 277 -23.33 -0.82 8.87
N ASP A 278 -23.39 -1.59 9.97
CA ASP A 278 -23.17 -3.03 9.92
C ASP A 278 -24.32 -3.77 9.22
N ALA A 279 -25.56 -3.35 9.43
CA ALA A 279 -26.72 -3.91 8.74
C ALA A 279 -26.63 -3.66 7.22
N VAL A 280 -26.21 -2.49 6.82
CA VAL A 280 -26.04 -2.16 5.39
C VAL A 280 -24.86 -2.90 4.78
N LYS A 281 -23.75 -3.06 5.49
CA LYS A 281 -22.63 -3.89 5.05
C LYS A 281 -23.06 -5.34 4.81
N ALA A 282 -23.84 -5.92 5.73
CA ALA A 282 -24.38 -7.27 5.58
C ALA A 282 -25.29 -7.36 4.33
N LEU A 283 -26.19 -6.39 4.15
CA LEU A 283 -27.03 -6.32 2.95
C LEU A 283 -26.21 -6.28 1.66
N LEU A 284 -25.17 -5.44 1.60
CA LEU A 284 -24.32 -5.31 0.42
C LEU A 284 -23.49 -6.57 0.17
N LEU A 285 -23.08 -7.27 1.23
CA LEU A 285 -22.37 -8.55 1.10
C LEU A 285 -23.27 -9.63 0.50
N ASP A 286 -24.55 -9.65 0.89
CA ASP A 286 -25.54 -10.60 0.38
C ASP A 286 -26.06 -10.21 -1.03
N ASN A 287 -25.77 -9.01 -1.50
CA ASN A 287 -26.22 -8.49 -2.80
C ASN A 287 -25.02 -7.96 -3.63
N PRO A 288 -24.22 -8.86 -4.24
CA PRO A 288 -23.05 -8.46 -5.02
C PRO A 288 -23.36 -7.51 -6.18
N GLU A 289 -24.49 -7.70 -6.89
CA GLU A 289 -24.92 -6.84 -7.99
C GLU A 289 -25.13 -5.39 -7.55
N LEU A 290 -25.74 -5.19 -6.39
CA LEU A 290 -25.91 -3.84 -5.83
C LEU A 290 -24.57 -3.23 -5.43
N SER A 291 -23.66 -4.02 -4.89
CA SER A 291 -22.32 -3.58 -4.52
C SER A 291 -21.51 -3.14 -5.75
N GLU A 292 -21.58 -3.89 -6.84
CA GLU A 292 -20.95 -3.56 -8.12
C GLU A 292 -21.56 -2.31 -8.75
N GLU A 293 -22.88 -2.16 -8.68
CA GLU A 293 -23.56 -0.97 -9.17
C GLU A 293 -23.13 0.29 -8.41
N LEU A 294 -23.06 0.21 -7.08
CA LEU A 294 -22.62 1.32 -6.24
C LEU A 294 -21.15 1.67 -6.52
N GLU A 295 -20.27 0.66 -6.65
CA GLU A 295 -18.86 0.87 -7.00
C GLU A 295 -18.74 1.56 -8.37
N GLY A 296 -19.50 1.11 -9.37
CA GLY A 296 -19.53 1.72 -10.71
C GLY A 296 -19.90 3.20 -10.64
N LYS A 297 -20.96 3.53 -9.92
CA LYS A 297 -21.40 4.93 -9.73
C LYS A 297 -20.40 5.80 -8.97
N ILE A 298 -19.70 5.23 -7.98
CA ILE A 298 -18.62 5.92 -7.29
C ILE A 298 -17.50 6.25 -8.26
N ARG A 299 -17.08 5.31 -9.10
CA ARG A 299 -16.05 5.53 -10.12
C ARG A 299 -16.46 6.60 -11.13
N GLU A 300 -17.70 6.55 -11.65
CA GLU A 300 -18.24 7.58 -12.54
C GLU A 300 -18.23 8.98 -11.91
N ALA A 301 -18.62 9.09 -10.63
CA ALA A 301 -18.61 10.36 -9.90
C ALA A 301 -17.19 10.92 -9.73
N ILE A 302 -16.20 10.04 -9.54
CA ILE A 302 -14.78 10.41 -9.43
C ILE A 302 -14.25 10.93 -10.76
N ASP A 303 -14.52 10.21 -11.85
CA ASP A 303 -14.08 10.58 -13.20
C ASP A 303 -14.66 11.94 -13.60
N ALA A 304 -15.93 12.20 -13.26
CA ALA A 304 -16.57 13.48 -13.50
C ALA A 304 -15.95 14.66 -12.71
N LEU A 305 -15.31 14.40 -11.57
CA LEU A 305 -14.63 15.44 -10.79
C LEU A 305 -13.18 15.68 -11.24
N GLN A 306 -12.61 14.78 -12.05
CA GLN A 306 -11.25 14.89 -12.59
C GLN A 306 -11.20 15.47 -14.02
N SER A 307 -12.34 15.48 -14.69
CA SER A 307 -12.54 16.10 -16.01
C SER A 307 -12.82 17.59 -15.88
#